data_9950fb2d7dc6d20aec5ebb09c343b266
#
_entry.id   9950fb2d7dc6d20aec5ebb09c343b266
#
_cell.length_a   1.000
_cell.length_b   1.000
_cell.length_c   1.000
_cell.angle_alpha   90.00
_cell.angle_beta   90.00
_cell.angle_gamma   90.00
#
_symmetry.space_group_name_H-M   'P 1'
#
loop_
_entity.id
_entity.type
_entity.pdbx_description
1 polymer ?
#
loop_
_entity_poly.entity_id
_entity_poly.type
_entity_poly.pdbx_seq_one_letter_code
_entity_poly.pdbx_strand_id
1 'polypeptide(L)'
;ALICDITWTGGKKEYEDGSSWESIWNFDKDGTYTRANVEIDKDGNKKEGEIRGRWSFATPNFSTLYFGGSHYWDIKELDKTIFSFYDRTGELNDPTTSKEYVEFYPYNDGKTNYTTYLIIKKCS
;
A
#
# COMPACT_ATOMS: atom_id res chain seq x y z
N ALA A 1 -2.06 6.33 -13.46
CA ALA A 1 -1.47 5.01 -13.23
C ALA A 1 -2.34 4.18 -12.29
N LEU A 2 -2.39 2.88 -12.50
CA LEU A 2 -3.28 2.00 -11.73
C LEU A 2 -3.02 2.07 -10.21
N ILE A 3 -1.77 2.23 -9.79
CA ILE A 3 -1.42 2.34 -8.38
C ILE A 3 -2.14 3.53 -7.70
N CYS A 4 -2.38 4.60 -8.43
CA CYS A 4 -3.06 5.80 -7.92
C CYS A 4 -4.58 5.70 -8.00
N ASP A 5 -5.10 4.80 -8.82
CA ASP A 5 -6.55 4.71 -9.08
C ASP A 5 -7.30 3.96 -7.97
N ILE A 6 -6.59 3.28 -7.10
CA ILE A 6 -7.16 2.37 -6.10
C ILE A 6 -6.61 2.71 -4.72
N THR A 7 -7.46 2.66 -3.71
CA THR A 7 -7.03 2.66 -2.30
C THR A 7 -6.69 1.23 -1.93
N TRP A 8 -5.51 1.02 -1.37
CA TRP A 8 -4.96 -0.31 -1.09
C TRP A 8 -4.93 -0.62 0.39
N THR A 9 -5.05 -1.88 0.74
CA THR A 9 -4.86 -2.37 2.11
C THR A 9 -3.99 -3.61 2.10
N GLY A 10 -3.13 -3.73 3.12
CA GLY A 10 -2.35 -4.94 3.37
C GLY A 10 -3.12 -6.04 4.08
N GLY A 11 -4.41 -5.83 4.27
CA GLY A 11 -5.27 -6.76 4.99
C GLY A 11 -5.41 -6.40 6.46
N LYS A 12 -6.48 -6.89 7.06
CA LYS A 12 -6.78 -6.67 8.46
C LYS A 12 -6.21 -7.81 9.28
N LYS A 13 -5.39 -7.49 10.27
CA LYS A 13 -4.86 -8.48 11.22
C LYS A 13 -5.77 -8.52 12.43
N GLU A 14 -6.28 -9.71 12.76
CA GLU A 14 -7.10 -9.94 13.94
C GLU A 14 -6.33 -10.81 14.92
N TYR A 15 -6.37 -10.42 16.19
CA TYR A 15 -5.64 -11.11 17.26
C TYR A 15 -6.62 -11.87 18.14
N GLU A 16 -6.10 -12.86 18.88
CA GLU A 16 -6.92 -13.72 19.74
C GLU A 16 -7.67 -12.96 20.83
N ASP A 17 -7.14 -11.83 21.28
CA ASP A 17 -7.79 -11.00 22.30
C ASP A 17 -8.95 -10.14 21.76
N GLY A 18 -9.25 -10.25 20.45
CA GLY A 18 -10.29 -9.47 19.80
C GLY A 18 -9.82 -8.13 19.23
N SER A 19 -8.56 -7.79 19.43
CA SER A 19 -7.99 -6.57 18.83
C SER A 19 -7.70 -6.78 17.34
N SER A 20 -7.55 -5.68 16.60
CA SER A 20 -7.24 -5.74 15.17
C SER A 20 -6.39 -4.55 14.74
N TRP A 21 -5.73 -4.69 13.59
CA TRP A 21 -4.93 -3.64 12.98
C TRP A 21 -5.02 -3.73 11.47
N GLU A 22 -5.12 -2.57 10.81
CA GLU A 22 -5.14 -2.49 9.35
C GLU A 22 -4.41 -1.24 8.88
N SER A 23 -3.67 -1.35 7.78
CA SER A 23 -3.08 -0.20 7.10
C SER A 23 -3.77 0.03 5.75
N ILE A 24 -4.04 1.29 5.44
CA ILE A 24 -4.73 1.71 4.23
C ILE A 24 -3.85 2.72 3.52
N TRP A 25 -3.57 2.47 2.24
CA TRP A 25 -2.60 3.23 1.45
C TRP A 25 -3.27 3.91 0.27
N ASN A 26 -2.95 5.19 0.07
CA ASN A 26 -3.31 5.94 -1.11
C ASN A 26 -2.06 6.55 -1.73
N PHE A 27 -1.90 6.36 -3.03
CA PHE A 27 -0.79 6.92 -3.80
C PHE A 27 -1.34 7.99 -4.73
N ASP A 28 -0.75 9.19 -4.69
CA ASP A 28 -1.16 10.30 -5.52
C ASP A 28 -0.16 10.52 -6.66
N LYS A 29 -0.66 10.92 -7.82
CA LYS A 29 0.18 11.12 -9.00
C LYS A 29 1.22 12.23 -8.83
N ASP A 30 1.04 13.10 -7.83
CA ASP A 30 2.00 14.16 -7.52
C ASP A 30 3.25 13.65 -6.80
N GLY A 31 3.33 12.34 -6.54
CA GLY A 31 4.47 11.73 -5.86
C GLY A 31 4.35 11.67 -4.34
N THR A 32 3.16 11.89 -3.80
CA THR A 32 2.90 11.73 -2.37
C THR A 32 2.09 10.47 -2.11
N TYR A 33 2.19 9.94 -0.89
CA TYR A 33 1.31 8.85 -0.44
C TYR A 33 0.86 9.12 0.99
N THR A 34 -0.25 8.51 1.37
CA THR A 34 -0.72 8.47 2.74
C THR A 34 -0.90 7.02 3.18
N ARG A 35 -0.58 6.75 4.43
CA ARG A 35 -0.86 5.47 5.07
C ARG A 35 -1.65 5.75 6.34
N ALA A 36 -2.90 5.32 6.36
CA ALA A 36 -3.73 5.37 7.55
C ALA A 36 -3.60 4.04 8.29
N ASN A 37 -3.41 4.10 9.61
CA ASN A 37 -3.38 2.92 10.46
C ASN A 37 -4.62 2.94 11.34
N VAL A 38 -5.35 1.84 11.38
CA VAL A 38 -6.55 1.69 12.18
C VAL A 38 -6.32 0.56 13.18
N GLU A 39 -6.32 0.88 14.46
CA GLU A 39 -6.20 -0.09 15.54
C GLU A 39 -7.50 -0.14 16.33
N ILE A 40 -8.00 -1.35 16.59
CA ILE A 40 -9.15 -1.57 17.45
C ILE A 40 -8.68 -2.46 18.59
N ASP A 41 -8.80 -1.98 19.84
CA ASP A 41 -8.36 -2.77 20.99
C ASP A 41 -9.41 -3.84 21.35
N LYS A 42 -9.07 -4.68 22.31
CA LYS A 42 -9.95 -5.78 22.74
C LYS A 42 -11.30 -5.31 23.25
N ASP A 43 -11.42 -4.06 23.67
CA ASP A 43 -12.65 -3.48 24.20
C ASP A 43 -13.45 -2.72 23.13
N GLY A 44 -12.98 -2.76 21.88
CA GLY A 44 -13.62 -2.09 20.76
C GLY A 44 -13.27 -0.62 20.59
N ASN A 45 -12.32 -0.10 21.33
CA ASN A 45 -11.87 1.29 21.19
C ASN A 45 -11.00 1.43 19.95
N LYS A 46 -11.32 2.42 19.14
CA LYS A 46 -10.66 2.67 17.86
C LYS A 46 -9.61 3.78 17.98
N LYS A 47 -8.42 3.52 17.45
CA LYS A 47 -7.36 4.51 17.35
C LYS A 47 -6.90 4.60 15.91
N GLU A 48 -6.86 5.80 15.37
CA GLU A 48 -6.42 6.06 13.99
C GLU A 48 -5.19 6.94 13.97
N GLY A 49 -4.30 6.67 13.03
CA GLY A 49 -3.14 7.50 12.76
C GLY A 49 -2.92 7.60 11.26
N GLU A 50 -2.21 8.64 10.82
CA GLU A 50 -1.89 8.82 9.42
C GLU A 50 -0.42 9.23 9.28
N ILE A 51 0.25 8.62 8.29
CA ILE A 51 1.61 8.96 7.91
C ILE A 51 1.58 9.40 6.44
N ARG A 52 2.33 10.44 6.12
CA ARG A 52 2.49 10.93 4.75
C ARG A 52 3.95 10.80 4.32
N GLY A 53 4.16 10.55 3.05
CA GLY A 53 5.50 10.46 2.49
C GLY A 53 5.50 10.70 1.00
N ARG A 54 6.63 10.41 0.38
CA ARG A 54 6.82 10.57 -1.05
C ARG A 54 7.19 9.24 -1.69
N TRP A 55 6.78 9.08 -2.93
CA TRP A 55 7.12 7.91 -3.74
C TRP A 55 7.45 8.34 -5.17
N SER A 56 8.22 7.52 -5.85
CA SER A 56 8.49 7.69 -7.28
C SER A 56 8.80 6.32 -7.89
N PHE A 57 8.76 6.23 -9.21
CA PHE A 57 9.27 5.04 -9.88
C PHE A 57 10.79 5.16 -10.00
N ALA A 58 11.50 4.13 -9.56
CA ALA A 58 12.97 4.08 -9.60
C ALA A 58 13.51 3.58 -10.95
N THR A 59 12.64 2.96 -11.76
CA THR A 59 13.03 2.34 -13.02
C THR A 59 12.21 2.92 -14.18
N PRO A 60 12.79 3.03 -15.40
CA PRO A 60 12.06 3.57 -16.56
C PRO A 60 10.84 2.74 -16.98
N ASN A 61 10.82 1.44 -16.66
CA ASN A 61 9.71 0.55 -16.98
C ASN A 61 8.67 0.48 -15.87
N PHE A 62 8.77 1.34 -14.85
CA PHE A 62 7.81 1.42 -13.74
C PHE A 62 7.66 0.11 -12.94
N SER A 63 8.76 -0.63 -12.79
CA SER A 63 8.74 -1.91 -12.09
C SER A 63 9.15 -1.83 -10.62
N THR A 64 9.71 -0.70 -10.17
CA THR A 64 10.18 -0.54 -8.80
C THR A 64 9.79 0.84 -8.27
N LEU A 65 9.18 0.87 -7.08
CA LEU A 65 8.88 2.10 -6.37
C LEU A 65 10.04 2.45 -5.42
N TYR A 66 10.28 3.73 -5.26
CA TYR A 66 11.30 4.27 -4.36
C TYR A 66 10.64 5.20 -3.34
N PHE A 67 10.97 5.00 -2.05
CA PHE A 67 10.41 5.78 -0.94
C PHE A 67 11.44 6.64 -0.21
N GLY A 68 12.69 6.70 -0.72
CA GLY A 68 13.78 7.38 -0.03
C GLY A 68 14.50 6.45 0.95
N GLY A 69 15.67 6.86 1.44
CA GLY A 69 16.42 6.09 2.43
C GLY A 69 16.79 4.67 1.98
N SER A 70 17.00 4.47 0.70
CA SER A 70 17.30 3.14 0.12
C SER A 70 16.16 2.12 0.33
N HIS A 71 14.93 2.58 0.41
CA HIS A 71 13.75 1.73 0.58
C HIS A 71 13.02 1.60 -0.75
N TYR A 72 12.82 0.37 -1.21
CA TYR A 72 12.23 0.06 -2.51
C TYR A 72 11.17 -1.03 -2.42
N TRP A 73 10.17 -0.95 -3.30
CA TRP A 73 9.21 -2.02 -3.53
C TRP A 73 9.34 -2.48 -4.99
N ASP A 74 9.83 -3.70 -5.19
CA ASP A 74 9.90 -4.31 -6.52
C ASP A 74 8.55 -4.92 -6.85
N ILE A 75 7.84 -4.38 -7.82
CA ILE A 75 6.49 -4.81 -8.16
C ILE A 75 6.52 -6.18 -8.83
N LYS A 76 5.74 -7.12 -8.29
CA LYS A 76 5.54 -8.44 -8.89
C LYS A 76 4.27 -8.44 -9.74
N GLU A 77 3.16 -7.99 -9.19
CA GLU A 77 1.89 -7.87 -9.90
C GLU A 77 1.22 -6.55 -9.52
N LEU A 78 0.58 -5.93 -10.50
CA LEU A 78 -0.21 -4.73 -10.27
C LEU A 78 -1.36 -4.73 -11.27
N ASP A 79 -2.55 -5.07 -10.80
CA ASP A 79 -3.77 -4.97 -11.56
C ASP A 79 -4.90 -4.47 -10.65
N LYS A 80 -6.13 -4.44 -11.16
CA LYS A 80 -7.26 -3.89 -10.39
C LYS A 80 -7.68 -4.75 -9.20
N THR A 81 -7.10 -5.94 -9.05
CA THR A 81 -7.45 -6.89 -7.98
C THR A 81 -6.34 -7.10 -6.97
N ILE A 82 -5.08 -6.86 -7.34
CA ILE A 82 -3.94 -7.10 -6.48
C ILE A 82 -2.79 -6.15 -6.80
N PHE A 83 -2.06 -5.76 -5.76
CA PHE A 83 -0.77 -5.09 -5.86
C PHE A 83 0.20 -5.87 -4.98
N SER A 84 1.04 -6.69 -5.59
CA SER A 84 2.03 -7.47 -4.86
C SER A 84 3.44 -7.00 -5.22
N PHE A 85 4.32 -7.06 -4.24
CA PHE A 85 5.66 -6.55 -4.38
C PHE A 85 6.61 -7.17 -3.36
N TYR A 86 7.91 -6.99 -3.60
CA TYR A 86 8.96 -7.33 -2.63
C TYR A 86 9.46 -6.05 -1.98
N ASP A 87 9.30 -5.94 -0.68
CA ASP A 87 9.79 -4.82 0.12
C ASP A 87 11.25 -5.09 0.46
N ARG A 88 12.13 -4.16 0.10
CA ARG A 88 13.56 -4.27 0.38
C ARG A 88 14.18 -2.93 0.72
N THR A 89 15.27 -2.98 1.47
CA THR A 89 16.13 -1.83 1.77
C THR A 89 17.54 -2.16 1.29
N GLY A 90 18.29 -1.14 0.86
CA GLY A 90 19.64 -1.31 0.33
C GLY A 90 19.77 -0.68 -1.05
N GLU A 91 20.84 -1.01 -1.76
CA GLU A 91 21.09 -0.49 -3.09
C GLU A 91 20.09 -1.05 -4.11
N LEU A 92 19.70 -0.25 -5.09
CA LEU A 92 18.69 -0.62 -6.09
C LEU A 92 19.00 -1.96 -6.78
N ASN A 93 20.25 -2.20 -7.11
CA ASN A 93 20.65 -3.39 -7.85
C ASN A 93 21.43 -4.40 -7.01
N ASP A 94 21.31 -4.33 -5.69
CA ASP A 94 22.02 -5.25 -4.79
C ASP A 94 21.28 -6.58 -4.71
N PRO A 95 21.84 -7.68 -5.26
CA PRO A 95 21.18 -8.98 -5.23
C PRO A 95 21.19 -9.65 -3.84
N THR A 96 21.98 -9.12 -2.91
CA THR A 96 22.08 -9.71 -1.56
C THR A 96 21.09 -9.10 -0.57
N THR A 97 20.37 -8.06 -0.97
CA THR A 97 19.40 -7.40 -0.10
C THR A 97 18.23 -8.35 0.23
N SER A 98 17.91 -8.46 1.51
CA SER A 98 16.75 -9.24 1.97
C SER A 98 15.46 -8.63 1.46
N LYS A 99 14.52 -9.48 1.07
CA LYS A 99 13.23 -9.06 0.51
C LYS A 99 12.10 -9.72 1.30
N GLU A 100 11.05 -8.94 1.54
CA GLU A 100 9.80 -9.43 2.12
C GLU A 100 8.69 -9.33 1.10
N TYR A 101 8.02 -10.45 0.83
CA TYR A 101 6.89 -10.47 -0.09
C TYR A 101 5.65 -9.90 0.60
N VAL A 102 4.97 -8.96 -0.07
CA VAL A 102 3.78 -8.29 0.46
C VAL A 102 2.69 -8.29 -0.61
N GLU A 103 1.45 -8.49 -0.20
CA GLU A 103 0.28 -8.38 -1.05
C GLU A 103 -0.65 -7.31 -0.50
N PHE A 104 -1.04 -6.36 -1.37
CA PHE A 104 -2.08 -5.40 -1.09
C PHE A 104 -3.30 -5.69 -1.95
N TYR A 105 -4.46 -5.41 -1.41
CA TYR A 105 -5.75 -5.61 -2.08
C TYR A 105 -6.53 -4.30 -2.09
N PRO A 106 -7.48 -4.12 -3.03
CA PRO A 106 -8.33 -2.94 -2.99
C PRO A 106 -9.08 -2.87 -1.67
N TYR A 107 -9.03 -1.70 -1.05
CA TYR A 107 -9.74 -1.47 0.20
C TYR A 107 -11.24 -1.39 -0.05
N ASN A 108 -12.01 -2.16 0.70
CA ASN A 108 -13.46 -2.14 0.65
C ASN A 108 -13.99 -1.70 2.02
N ASP A 109 -14.56 -0.49 2.06
CA ASP A 109 -15.14 0.07 3.29
C ASP A 109 -16.59 -0.36 3.50
N GLY A 110 -17.11 -1.24 2.65
CA GLY A 110 -18.48 -1.70 2.70
C GLY A 110 -19.49 -0.75 2.07
N LYS A 111 -19.05 0.38 1.57
CA LYS A 111 -19.90 1.42 0.98
C LYS A 111 -19.78 1.53 -0.53
N THR A 112 -18.56 1.30 -1.04
CA THR A 112 -18.23 1.46 -2.45
C THR A 112 -17.44 0.24 -2.88
N ASN A 113 -17.88 -0.45 -3.94
CA ASN A 113 -17.05 -1.51 -4.48
C ASN A 113 -15.94 -0.91 -5.36
N TYR A 114 -14.86 -1.65 -5.53
CA TYR A 114 -13.69 -1.10 -6.23
C TYR A 114 -13.94 -0.90 -7.72
N THR A 115 -14.92 -1.56 -8.34
CA THR A 115 -15.27 -1.32 -9.73
C THR A 115 -15.79 0.10 -9.92
N THR A 116 -16.69 0.54 -9.05
CA THR A 116 -17.16 1.93 -9.03
C THR A 116 -16.01 2.87 -8.71
N TYR A 117 -15.17 2.51 -7.77
CA TYR A 117 -14.01 3.28 -7.38
C TYR A 117 -13.07 3.54 -8.57
N LEU A 118 -12.81 2.52 -9.39
CA LEU A 118 -11.96 2.65 -10.58
C LEU A 118 -12.52 3.64 -11.61
N ILE A 119 -13.83 3.79 -11.67
CA ILE A 119 -14.49 4.73 -12.59
C ILE A 119 -14.31 6.17 -12.14
N ILE A 120 -14.41 6.44 -10.85
CA ILE A 120 -14.45 7.80 -10.31
C ILE A 120 -13.12 8.29 -9.77
N LYS A 121 -12.25 7.41 -9.32
CA LYS A 121 -10.97 7.80 -8.72
C LYS A 121 -9.82 7.50 -9.66
N LYS A 122 -9.42 8.50 -10.43
CA LYS A 122 -8.34 8.38 -11.40
C LYS A 122 -7.17 9.27 -11.04
N CYS A 123 -5.98 8.75 -11.25
CA CYS A 123 -4.72 9.45 -11.02
C CYS A 123 -4.29 10.34 -12.19
N SER A 124 -4.85 10.11 -13.31
CA SER A 124 -4.48 10.83 -14.55
C SER A 124 -5.14 12.18 -14.65
#